data_98da64b782f21e965afb5244ef589876
#
_entry.id   98da64b782f21e965afb5244ef589876
#
_cell.length_a   1.000
_cell.length_b   1.000
_cell.length_c   1.000
_cell.angle_alpha   90.00
_cell.angle_beta   90.00
_cell.angle_gamma   90.00
#
_symmetry.space_group_name_H-M   'P 1'
#
loop_
_entity.id
_entity.type
_entity.pdbx_description
1 polymer ?
#
loop_
_entity_poly.entity_id
_entity_poly.type
_entity_poly.pdbx_seq_one_letter_code
_entity_poly.pdbx_strand_id
1 'polypeptide(L)'
;MPPIRDRGPSPSGSLPATHLLPSAACYGCFLRLTGTSADAPVLLTTVAQCFRNEDRHDELRRLWGFTLREIVCVGSAEAVRDHLDRHQERIAAFGTALGLTLDRRPATDPFFEPGGARTVMQLLAPVKNEYLHTDGTAGERA
;
A
#
# COMPACT_ATOMS: atom_id res chain seq x y z
N MET A 1 3.17 -15.09 5.97
CA MET A 1 3.35 -13.88 6.79
C MET A 1 4.80 -13.89 7.24
N PRO A 2 5.63 -12.90 6.91
CA PRO A 2 7.00 -12.87 7.40
C PRO A 2 6.98 -12.71 8.92
N PRO A 3 7.90 -13.34 9.65
CA PRO A 3 7.98 -13.19 11.10
C PRO A 3 8.18 -11.70 11.43
N ILE A 4 7.42 -11.23 12.40
CA ILE A 4 7.64 -9.92 13.03
C ILE A 4 9.06 -9.95 13.58
N ARG A 5 9.96 -9.14 13.05
CA ARG A 5 11.32 -9.04 13.60
C ARG A 5 11.21 -8.57 15.03
N ASP A 6 11.75 -9.36 15.93
CA ASP A 6 11.92 -8.98 17.32
C ASP A 6 12.78 -7.71 17.37
N ARG A 7 12.13 -6.59 17.63
CA ARG A 7 12.82 -5.31 17.82
C ARG A 7 13.30 -5.25 19.25
N GLY A 8 14.44 -5.86 19.54
CA GLY A 8 15.17 -5.70 20.77
C GLY A 8 14.38 -5.49 22.08
N PRO A 9 14.97 -5.55 23.25
CA PRO A 9 14.25 -5.41 24.50
C PRO A 9 13.47 -4.08 24.54
N SER A 10 12.15 -4.19 24.73
CA SER A 10 11.29 -3.04 25.03
C SER A 10 11.89 -2.27 26.21
N PRO A 11 11.83 -0.94 26.21
CA PRO A 11 12.29 -0.16 27.35
C PRO A 11 11.66 -0.72 28.62
N SER A 12 12.47 -0.90 29.66
CA SER A 12 12.06 -1.47 30.94
C SER A 12 10.81 -0.77 31.46
N GLY A 13 9.70 -1.50 31.54
CA GLY A 13 8.41 -0.97 31.99
C GLY A 13 7.28 -0.99 30.95
N SER A 14 7.52 -1.39 29.68
CA SER A 14 6.43 -1.56 28.71
C SER A 14 5.68 -2.88 28.95
N LEU A 15 4.35 -2.81 28.94
CA LEU A 15 3.51 -4.00 28.97
C LEU A 15 3.67 -4.79 27.65
N PRO A 16 3.52 -6.13 27.69
CA PRO A 16 3.51 -6.92 26.45
C PRO A 16 2.41 -6.40 25.50
N ALA A 17 2.75 -6.23 24.23
CA ALA A 17 1.78 -5.79 23.23
C ALA A 17 0.74 -6.88 23.00
N THR A 18 -0.51 -6.62 23.40
CA THR A 18 -1.66 -7.51 23.17
C THR A 18 -2.42 -7.16 21.89
N HIS A 19 -2.17 -6.00 21.31
CA HIS A 19 -2.83 -5.48 20.10
C HIS A 19 -1.80 -4.87 19.17
N LEU A 20 -2.07 -4.97 17.87
CA LEU A 20 -1.27 -4.35 16.82
C LEU A 20 -2.12 -3.33 16.09
N LEU A 21 -1.54 -2.18 15.78
CA LEU A 21 -2.16 -1.16 14.94
C LEU A 21 -1.98 -1.57 13.46
N PRO A 22 -3.05 -1.56 12.63
CA PRO A 22 -2.96 -1.96 11.25
C PRO A 22 -2.16 -0.94 10.44
N SER A 23 -1.29 -1.43 9.55
CA SER A 23 -0.54 -0.58 8.60
C SER A 23 -1.23 -0.45 7.24
N ALA A 24 -2.28 -1.23 6.97
CA ALA A 24 -3.07 -1.20 5.75
C ALA A 24 -4.54 -1.53 6.04
N ALA A 25 -5.45 -0.96 5.27
CA ALA A 25 -6.89 -1.15 5.46
C ALA A 25 -7.37 -2.52 4.94
N CYS A 26 -6.68 -3.11 3.96
CA CYS A 26 -7.09 -4.36 3.31
C CYS A 26 -7.00 -5.61 4.21
N TYR A 27 -6.33 -5.55 5.34
CA TYR A 27 -6.22 -6.73 6.24
C TYR A 27 -7.58 -7.28 6.63
N GLY A 28 -8.56 -6.41 6.92
CA GLY A 28 -9.92 -6.83 7.23
C GLY A 28 -10.63 -7.53 6.06
N CYS A 29 -10.35 -7.12 4.82
CA CYS A 29 -10.89 -7.77 3.62
C CYS A 29 -10.36 -9.19 3.48
N PHE A 30 -9.05 -9.39 3.64
CA PHE A 30 -8.44 -10.72 3.53
C PHE A 30 -8.88 -11.66 4.66
N LEU A 31 -9.00 -11.14 5.89
CA LEU A 31 -9.55 -11.92 7.01
C LEU A 31 -10.98 -12.37 6.73
N ARG A 32 -11.83 -11.49 6.19
CA ARG A 32 -13.21 -11.82 5.82
C ARG A 32 -13.30 -12.90 4.76
N LEU A 33 -12.35 -12.94 3.82
CA LEU A 33 -12.32 -13.90 2.71
C LEU A 33 -11.60 -15.19 3.07
N THR A 34 -11.00 -15.31 4.25
CA THR A 34 -10.29 -16.52 4.69
C THR A 34 -11.25 -17.71 4.69
N GLY A 35 -10.85 -18.81 4.03
CA GLY A 35 -11.64 -20.05 3.96
C GLY A 35 -12.85 -19.98 3.02
N THR A 36 -13.01 -18.90 2.24
CA THR A 36 -14.04 -18.81 1.19
C THR A 36 -13.45 -19.14 -0.17
N SER A 37 -14.31 -19.65 -1.06
CA SER A 37 -14.04 -19.75 -2.50
C SER A 37 -15.13 -18.98 -3.25
N ALA A 38 -14.78 -18.45 -4.42
CA ALA A 38 -15.72 -17.71 -5.25
C ALA A 38 -15.48 -18.04 -6.74
N ASP A 39 -16.56 -18.27 -7.45
CA ASP A 39 -16.54 -18.58 -8.89
C ASP A 39 -16.40 -17.32 -9.77
N ALA A 40 -16.57 -16.15 -9.17
CA ALA A 40 -16.45 -14.84 -9.80
C ALA A 40 -15.54 -13.91 -8.98
N PRO A 41 -14.96 -12.88 -9.62
CA PRO A 41 -14.15 -11.90 -8.89
C PRO A 41 -14.93 -11.22 -7.77
N VAL A 42 -14.31 -11.14 -6.60
CA VAL A 42 -14.86 -10.43 -5.43
C VAL A 42 -14.26 -9.05 -5.36
N LEU A 43 -15.12 -8.03 -5.35
CA LEU A 43 -14.74 -6.63 -5.23
C LEU A 43 -15.15 -6.11 -3.86
N LEU A 44 -14.21 -5.56 -3.12
CA LEU A 44 -14.42 -4.98 -1.81
C LEU A 44 -13.85 -3.57 -1.74
N THR A 45 -14.47 -2.71 -0.95
CA THR A 45 -13.87 -1.45 -0.54
C THR A 45 -13.87 -1.36 0.97
N THR A 46 -12.82 -0.82 1.52
CA THR A 46 -12.65 -0.65 2.96
C THR A 46 -12.05 0.71 3.29
N VAL A 47 -12.39 1.22 4.44
CA VAL A 47 -11.81 2.43 5.03
C VAL A 47 -11.37 2.08 6.44
N ALA A 48 -10.13 2.38 6.77
CA ALA A 48 -9.61 2.15 8.11
C ALA A 48 -8.60 3.23 8.51
N GLN A 49 -8.49 3.45 9.81
CA GLN A 49 -7.37 4.18 10.39
C GLN A 49 -6.15 3.27 10.33
N CYS A 50 -5.10 3.74 9.67
CA CYS A 50 -3.83 3.03 9.52
C CYS A 50 -2.71 3.77 10.25
N PHE A 51 -1.67 3.03 10.60
CA PHE A 51 -0.54 3.54 11.36
C PHE A 51 0.77 3.03 10.79
N ARG A 52 1.78 3.89 10.80
CA ARG A 52 3.15 3.55 10.42
C ARG A 52 4.11 4.04 11.48
N ASN A 53 5.11 3.22 11.77
CA ASN A 53 6.16 3.62 12.68
C ASN A 53 7.23 4.34 11.87
N GLU A 54 6.97 5.62 11.59
CA GLU A 54 7.90 6.49 10.88
C GLU A 54 8.97 7.01 11.84
N ASP A 55 10.17 7.20 11.34
CA ASP A 55 11.30 7.75 12.09
C ASP A 55 11.20 9.26 12.30
N ARG A 56 10.40 9.94 11.46
CA ARG A 56 10.13 11.38 11.54
C ARG A 56 8.71 11.68 11.09
N HIS A 57 8.21 12.83 11.48
CA HIS A 57 6.98 13.43 10.98
C HIS A 57 7.33 14.53 9.95
N ASP A 58 6.63 14.59 8.84
CA ASP A 58 6.84 15.59 7.79
C ASP A 58 5.47 16.11 7.31
N GLU A 59 4.85 16.93 8.13
CA GLU A 59 3.54 17.52 7.89
C GLU A 59 2.52 16.52 7.31
N LEU A 60 1.96 16.80 6.11
CA LEU A 60 1.02 15.90 5.42
C LEU A 60 1.71 14.80 4.60
N ARG A 61 3.03 14.89 4.40
CA ARG A 61 3.79 13.95 3.55
C ARG A 61 4.15 12.67 4.30
N ARG A 62 4.31 12.74 5.63
CA ARG A 62 4.74 11.61 6.44
C ARG A 62 4.02 11.60 7.76
N LEU A 63 2.98 10.79 7.85
CA LEU A 63 2.08 10.70 8.99
C LEU A 63 2.25 9.38 9.72
N TRP A 64 2.21 9.41 11.04
CA TRP A 64 2.16 8.21 11.88
C TRP A 64 0.79 7.55 11.89
N GLY A 65 -0.28 8.33 11.73
CA GLY A 65 -1.64 7.83 11.64
C GLY A 65 -2.40 8.56 10.54
N PHE A 66 -3.15 7.82 9.71
CA PHE A 66 -3.88 8.35 8.58
C PHE A 66 -5.05 7.44 8.24
N THR A 67 -6.07 7.99 7.61
CA THR A 67 -7.19 7.21 7.07
C THR A 67 -6.87 6.75 5.66
N LEU A 68 -7.00 5.45 5.43
CA LEU A 68 -6.78 4.84 4.12
C LEU A 68 -8.08 4.22 3.61
N ARG A 69 -8.45 4.55 2.36
CA ARG A 69 -9.45 3.82 1.60
C ARG A 69 -8.75 2.91 0.61
N GLU A 70 -9.10 1.65 0.62
CA GLU A 70 -8.60 0.67 -0.33
C GLU A 70 -9.73 0.04 -1.13
N ILE A 71 -9.46 -0.27 -2.39
CA ILE A 71 -10.32 -1.02 -3.29
C ILE A 71 -9.58 -2.31 -3.59
N VAL A 72 -10.18 -3.43 -3.24
CA VAL A 72 -9.57 -4.77 -3.31
C VAL A 72 -10.32 -5.61 -4.31
N CYS A 73 -9.59 -6.26 -5.21
CA CYS A 73 -10.09 -7.27 -6.13
C CYS A 73 -9.38 -8.60 -5.84
N VAL A 74 -10.17 -9.65 -5.64
CA VAL A 74 -9.68 -11.02 -5.50
C VAL A 74 -10.35 -11.87 -6.56
N GLY A 75 -9.55 -12.59 -7.37
CA GLY A 75 -10.07 -13.39 -8.48
C GLY A 75 -8.97 -14.03 -9.31
N SER A 76 -9.27 -14.39 -10.55
CA SER A 76 -8.25 -14.87 -11.49
C SER A 76 -7.21 -13.78 -11.79
N ALA A 77 -6.03 -14.19 -12.24
CA ALA A 77 -4.96 -13.26 -12.61
C ALA A 77 -5.42 -12.28 -13.72
N GLU A 78 -6.26 -12.70 -14.63
CA GLU A 78 -6.85 -11.86 -15.68
C GLU A 78 -7.78 -10.80 -15.08
N ALA A 79 -8.76 -11.21 -14.27
CA ALA A 79 -9.71 -10.30 -13.63
C ALA A 79 -9.01 -9.25 -12.76
N VAL A 80 -7.94 -9.66 -12.04
CA VAL A 80 -7.17 -8.74 -11.21
C VAL A 80 -6.40 -7.73 -12.06
N ARG A 81 -5.80 -8.16 -13.19
CA ARG A 81 -5.11 -7.22 -14.11
C ARG A 81 -6.09 -6.23 -14.72
N ASP A 82 -7.22 -6.69 -15.25
CA ASP A 82 -8.26 -5.81 -15.80
C ASP A 82 -8.77 -4.80 -14.78
N HIS A 83 -8.92 -5.25 -13.53
CA HIS A 83 -9.32 -4.37 -12.44
C HIS A 83 -8.25 -3.30 -12.17
N LEU A 84 -6.99 -3.70 -12.12
CA LEU A 84 -5.85 -2.79 -11.89
C LEU A 84 -5.77 -1.74 -13.01
N ASP A 85 -5.80 -2.16 -14.28
CA ASP A 85 -5.68 -1.28 -15.44
C ASP A 85 -6.80 -0.25 -15.47
N ARG A 86 -8.05 -0.66 -15.27
CA ARG A 86 -9.19 0.27 -15.15
C ARG A 86 -9.06 1.28 -14.01
N HIS A 87 -8.47 0.87 -12.89
CA HIS A 87 -8.26 1.80 -11.76
C HIS A 87 -7.10 2.75 -12.01
N GLN A 88 -6.06 2.30 -12.68
CA GLN A 88 -4.95 3.17 -13.10
C GLN A 88 -5.43 4.28 -14.04
N GLU A 89 -6.29 3.96 -15.01
CA GLU A 89 -6.91 4.96 -15.89
C GLU A 89 -7.77 5.96 -15.10
N ARG A 90 -8.58 5.48 -14.15
CA ARG A 90 -9.41 6.33 -13.30
C ARG A 90 -8.59 7.25 -12.39
N ILE A 91 -7.48 6.77 -11.84
CA ILE A 91 -6.56 7.57 -11.02
C ILE A 91 -5.95 8.68 -11.87
N ALA A 92 -5.49 8.36 -13.07
CA ALA A 92 -4.93 9.35 -14.00
C ALA A 92 -5.98 10.42 -14.39
N ALA A 93 -7.19 9.99 -14.74
CA ALA A 93 -8.30 10.90 -15.07
C ALA A 93 -8.70 11.79 -13.87
N PHE A 94 -8.73 11.22 -12.66
CA PHE A 94 -9.01 11.97 -11.44
C PHE A 94 -7.94 13.02 -11.16
N GLY A 95 -6.65 12.66 -11.29
CA GLY A 95 -5.55 13.62 -11.19
C GLY A 95 -5.70 14.78 -12.18
N THR A 96 -5.98 14.47 -13.43
CA THR A 96 -6.22 15.48 -14.46
C THR A 96 -7.39 16.40 -14.11
N ALA A 97 -8.50 15.85 -13.62
CA ALA A 97 -9.67 16.61 -13.19
C ALA A 97 -9.38 17.58 -12.03
N LEU A 98 -8.39 17.26 -11.20
CA LEU A 98 -7.90 18.12 -10.12
C LEU A 98 -6.81 19.10 -10.56
N GLY A 99 -6.41 19.10 -11.84
CA GLY A 99 -5.30 19.92 -12.33
C GLY A 99 -3.92 19.42 -11.90
N LEU A 100 -3.81 18.17 -11.48
CA LEU A 100 -2.54 17.58 -11.06
C LEU A 100 -1.83 16.92 -12.23
N THR A 101 -0.53 17.13 -12.34
CA THR A 101 0.33 16.35 -13.23
C THR A 101 0.82 15.12 -12.47
N LEU A 102 0.36 13.94 -12.88
CA LEU A 102 0.73 12.68 -12.26
C LEU A 102 1.71 11.90 -13.15
N ASP A 103 2.83 11.50 -12.57
CA ASP A 103 3.79 10.59 -13.18
C ASP A 103 3.64 9.19 -12.54
N ARG A 104 3.33 8.19 -13.36
CA ARG A 104 3.20 6.80 -12.91
C ARG A 104 4.54 6.08 -13.02
N ARG A 105 4.99 5.53 -11.92
CA ARG A 105 6.25 4.76 -11.83
C ARG A 105 6.03 3.43 -11.14
N PRO A 106 6.87 2.41 -11.43
CA PRO A 106 6.94 1.23 -10.58
C PRO A 106 7.26 1.63 -9.15
N ALA A 107 6.49 1.13 -8.18
CA ALA A 107 6.69 1.45 -6.78
C ALA A 107 8.01 0.88 -6.25
N THR A 108 8.74 1.69 -5.49
CA THR A 108 10.00 1.33 -4.84
C THR A 108 9.78 1.20 -3.34
N ASP A 109 9.12 0.12 -2.92
CA ASP A 109 8.81 -0.07 -1.51
C ASP A 109 10.03 -0.49 -0.69
N PRO A 110 10.28 0.19 0.44
CA PRO A 110 11.32 -0.22 1.38
C PRO A 110 10.98 -1.52 2.14
N PHE A 111 9.77 -2.08 1.94
CA PHE A 111 9.38 -3.36 2.54
C PHE A 111 10.07 -4.58 1.95
N PHE A 112 10.69 -4.42 0.80
CA PHE A 112 11.48 -5.47 0.18
C PHE A 112 12.96 -5.27 0.55
N GLU A 113 13.63 -6.34 0.93
CA GLU A 113 15.08 -6.27 1.14
C GLU A 113 15.76 -5.80 -0.15
N PRO A 114 16.61 -4.76 -0.09
CA PRO A 114 17.37 -4.31 -1.25
C PRO A 114 18.13 -5.47 -1.88
N GLY A 115 17.91 -5.74 -3.18
CA GLY A 115 18.51 -6.87 -3.89
C GLY A 115 17.85 -8.23 -3.64
N GLY A 116 16.80 -8.30 -2.83
CA GLY A 116 16.03 -9.53 -2.62
C GLY A 116 15.27 -9.98 -3.88
N ALA A 117 14.96 -11.28 -3.98
CA ALA A 117 14.24 -11.86 -5.12
C ALA A 117 12.92 -11.13 -5.43
N ARG A 118 12.20 -10.64 -4.42
CA ARG A 118 10.95 -9.87 -4.59
C ARG A 118 11.19 -8.52 -5.25
N THR A 119 12.27 -7.82 -4.90
CA THR A 119 12.67 -6.55 -5.54
C THR A 119 12.98 -6.77 -7.01
N VAL A 120 13.73 -7.83 -7.33
CA VAL A 120 14.04 -8.20 -8.72
C VAL A 120 12.76 -8.55 -9.49
N MET A 121 11.86 -9.33 -8.91
CA MET A 121 10.58 -9.69 -9.54
C MET A 121 9.70 -8.44 -9.78
N GLN A 122 9.66 -7.50 -8.87
CA GLN A 122 8.93 -6.25 -9.05
C GLN A 122 9.50 -5.39 -10.19
N LEU A 123 10.81 -5.40 -10.39
CA LEU A 123 11.45 -4.70 -11.52
C LEU A 123 11.18 -5.38 -12.87
N LEU A 124 11.15 -6.72 -12.90
CA LEU A 124 10.90 -7.49 -14.12
C LEU A 124 9.43 -7.52 -14.52
N ALA A 125 8.52 -7.54 -13.54
CA ALA A 125 7.07 -7.54 -13.74
C ALA A 125 6.44 -6.57 -12.74
N PRO A 126 6.43 -5.26 -13.02
CA PRO A 126 5.92 -4.25 -12.10
C PRO A 126 4.41 -4.40 -11.91
N VAL A 127 4.03 -5.08 -10.82
CA VAL A 127 2.62 -5.26 -10.42
C VAL A 127 2.13 -4.16 -9.50
N LYS A 128 3.05 -3.37 -8.95
CA LYS A 128 2.75 -2.23 -8.09
C LYS A 128 3.26 -0.94 -8.71
N ASN A 129 2.39 0.04 -8.81
CA ASN A 129 2.72 1.38 -9.30
C ASN A 129 2.39 2.41 -8.24
N GLU A 130 3.11 3.50 -8.26
CA GLU A 130 2.85 4.72 -7.51
C GLU A 130 2.64 5.90 -8.46
N TYR A 131 1.88 6.89 -8.02
CA TYR A 131 1.64 8.11 -8.75
C TYR A 131 2.26 9.27 -7.99
N LEU A 132 3.20 9.93 -8.62
CA LEU A 132 3.90 11.09 -8.08
C LEU A 132 3.34 12.36 -8.69
N HIS A 133 3.00 13.33 -7.86
CA HIS A 133 2.71 14.68 -8.33
C HIS A 133 4.00 15.48 -8.39
N THR A 134 4.25 16.12 -9.52
CA THR A 134 5.34 17.06 -9.71
C THR A 134 4.76 18.45 -9.86
N ASP A 135 4.96 19.28 -8.88
CA ASP A 135 4.47 20.68 -8.83
C ASP A 135 5.29 21.66 -9.70
N GLY A 136 6.16 21.14 -10.57
CA GLY A 136 6.99 21.96 -11.45
C GLY A 136 8.13 22.70 -10.74
N THR A 137 8.21 22.66 -9.42
CA THR A 137 9.37 23.12 -8.67
C THR A 137 10.37 21.99 -8.56
N ALA A 138 11.51 22.16 -9.17
CA ALA A 138 12.53 21.13 -9.35
C ALA A 138 12.92 20.44 -8.04
N GLY A 139 12.74 19.11 -8.00
CA GLY A 139 13.81 18.26 -7.49
C GLY A 139 13.85 17.96 -6.02
N GLU A 140 12.76 17.83 -5.27
CA GLU A 140 12.82 17.11 -3.99
C GLU A 140 11.85 15.92 -3.99
N ARG A 141 12.47 14.74 -3.93
CA ARG A 141 11.78 13.45 -3.78
C ARG A 141 11.17 13.37 -2.38
N ALA A 142 9.91 13.01 -2.35
CA ALA A 142 9.27 12.56 -1.13
C ALA A 142 9.89 11.26 -0.62
#